data_1127f72427eaa676d47d8ca692ee5b43
#
_entry.id   1127f72427eaa676d47d8ca692ee5b43
#
_cell.length_a   1.000
_cell.length_b   1.000
_cell.length_c   1.000
_cell.angle_alpha   90.00
_cell.angle_beta   90.00
_cell.angle_gamma   90.00
#
_symmetry.space_group_name_H-M   'P 1'
#
loop_
_entity.id
_entity.type
_entity.pdbx_description
1 polymer ?
#
loop_
_entity_poly.entity_id
_entity_poly.type
_entity_poly.pdbx_seq_one_letter_code
_entity_poly.pdbx_strand_id
1 'polypeptide(L)'
;MTSNVDSICIVGGGTAGWMTAAYALHNLPNISITLVESPNIPTVGVGEATILGFDHFLKDCGIPVALWSKACDATIKCGTYFPDWKGDGSNIWQPFYFPVGTTDDGAMGDIVNLALEAGATNENLETYVSWYNSCIKQNLIPSNTSADGGDAHVGYHLDAIKLANFLSTYLNKKHPKLTHIKQHINNPVIDNGNVKKVVLDTGEEITADFFVDCTGFKKLLSNEIPGSDWVDRSHMLFTNAAVASQIDYETDDEPQVPYVTAQATDLGWIWKTPVKDRIGSGLCYNSNLTTKQEAEDHFVQHWGEHRLKTGKFNHVPFEPKYNRKNWRGNCFSVGLASGFIEPLESTGLALLIIGATGLRTLQKGHYTQDDVDAYNTDIETVYEDSMNFVGLHYFNNPRQGKFWKHVSENFKETDKLSELATNYAKTFTPTVEDQFFPRNTEIFAETNWKLWLQTVGIKPATPKIEKQNAINIIKAMHEVEHKQSAPGITNRQWSNR
;
A
#
# COMPACT_ATOMS: atom_id res chain seq x y z
N MET A 1 29.82 6.34 -16.62
CA MET A 1 29.56 5.91 -18.03
C MET A 1 28.08 6.04 -18.27
N THR A 2 27.67 6.37 -19.49
CA THR A 2 26.27 6.54 -19.85
C THR A 2 25.83 5.31 -20.63
N SER A 3 24.70 4.71 -20.25
CA SER A 3 24.10 3.54 -20.92
C SER A 3 22.86 3.99 -21.68
N ASN A 4 22.82 3.80 -23.00
CA ASN A 4 21.66 4.11 -23.84
C ASN A 4 20.56 3.07 -23.65
N VAL A 5 19.30 3.49 -23.79
CA VAL A 5 18.11 2.64 -23.66
C VAL A 5 17.13 2.99 -24.78
N ASP A 6 17.01 2.10 -25.77
CA ASP A 6 16.04 2.16 -26.85
C ASP A 6 14.95 1.07 -26.71
N SER A 7 15.18 0.10 -25.81
CA SER A 7 14.28 -1.03 -25.58
C SER A 7 14.24 -1.44 -24.12
N ILE A 8 13.02 -1.79 -23.63
CA ILE A 8 12.77 -2.31 -22.28
C ILE A 8 12.03 -3.64 -22.39
N CYS A 9 12.51 -4.67 -21.66
CA CYS A 9 11.81 -5.91 -21.46
C CYS A 9 11.28 -6.00 -20.04
N ILE A 10 9.95 -6.04 -19.90
CA ILE A 10 9.24 -6.25 -18.62
C ILE A 10 8.97 -7.74 -18.48
N VAL A 11 9.46 -8.35 -17.42
CA VAL A 11 9.32 -9.79 -17.16
C VAL A 11 8.34 -10.01 -16.01
N GLY A 12 7.22 -10.67 -16.34
CA GLY A 12 6.10 -10.93 -15.42
C GLY A 12 4.82 -10.20 -15.82
N GLY A 13 3.72 -10.92 -15.97
CA GLY A 13 2.40 -10.43 -16.42
C GLY A 13 1.36 -10.27 -15.31
N GLY A 14 1.79 -10.20 -14.05
CA GLY A 14 0.92 -9.84 -12.95
C GLY A 14 0.61 -8.33 -12.90
N THR A 15 -0.05 -7.89 -11.84
CA THR A 15 -0.39 -6.47 -11.64
C THR A 15 0.84 -5.56 -11.77
N ALA A 16 1.99 -5.98 -11.22
CA ALA A 16 3.23 -5.20 -11.30
C ALA A 16 3.69 -5.01 -12.75
N GLY A 17 3.72 -6.07 -13.55
CA GLY A 17 4.15 -5.99 -14.94
C GLY A 17 3.23 -5.12 -15.80
N TRP A 18 1.92 -5.30 -15.68
CA TRP A 18 0.97 -4.53 -16.48
C TRP A 18 0.87 -3.06 -16.05
N MET A 19 0.99 -2.73 -14.77
CA MET A 19 1.08 -1.33 -14.32
C MET A 19 2.39 -0.68 -14.78
N THR A 20 3.51 -1.41 -14.71
CA THR A 20 4.80 -0.94 -15.24
C THR A 20 4.73 -0.71 -16.76
N ALA A 21 4.10 -1.62 -17.50
CA ALA A 21 3.89 -1.47 -18.94
C ALA A 21 3.00 -0.26 -19.27
N ALA A 22 1.93 -0.03 -18.50
CA ALA A 22 1.06 1.14 -18.66
C ALA A 22 1.86 2.45 -18.54
N TYR A 23 2.69 2.55 -17.49
CA TYR A 23 3.55 3.70 -17.29
C TYR A 23 4.57 3.87 -18.43
N ALA A 24 5.28 2.81 -18.78
CA ALA A 24 6.30 2.84 -19.81
C ALA A 24 5.74 3.25 -21.18
N LEU A 25 4.64 2.62 -21.61
CA LEU A 25 4.01 2.88 -22.91
C LEU A 25 3.50 4.32 -23.06
N HIS A 26 3.06 4.94 -21.98
CA HIS A 26 2.56 6.31 -22.00
C HIS A 26 3.68 7.35 -21.86
N ASN A 27 4.63 7.11 -20.96
CA ASN A 27 5.62 8.11 -20.54
C ASN A 27 6.97 7.97 -21.25
N LEU A 28 7.23 6.84 -21.97
CA LEU A 28 8.46 6.58 -22.71
C LEU A 28 8.16 6.29 -24.20
N PRO A 29 7.58 7.26 -24.96
CA PRO A 29 7.03 7.01 -26.29
C PRO A 29 8.08 6.60 -27.33
N ASN A 30 9.37 6.90 -27.08
CA ASN A 30 10.48 6.60 -27.98
C ASN A 30 11.18 5.27 -27.66
N ILE A 31 10.80 4.58 -26.58
CA ILE A 31 11.39 3.31 -26.14
C ILE A 31 10.47 2.17 -26.54
N SER A 32 11.03 1.10 -27.11
CA SER A 32 10.30 -0.11 -27.46
C SER A 32 10.02 -0.93 -26.20
N ILE A 33 8.77 -1.35 -26.01
CA ILE A 33 8.36 -2.11 -24.81
C ILE A 33 7.98 -3.55 -25.20
N THR A 34 8.65 -4.51 -24.58
CA THR A 34 8.31 -5.93 -24.64
C THR A 34 7.86 -6.38 -23.24
N LEU A 35 6.71 -7.03 -23.14
CA LEU A 35 6.27 -7.70 -21.92
C LEU A 35 6.21 -9.21 -22.12
N VAL A 36 6.90 -9.96 -21.27
CA VAL A 36 6.92 -11.43 -21.30
C VAL A 36 6.23 -11.96 -20.06
N GLU A 37 5.21 -12.79 -20.25
CA GLU A 37 4.49 -13.45 -19.14
C GLU A 37 4.31 -14.95 -19.36
N SER A 38 4.40 -15.72 -18.28
CA SER A 38 4.08 -17.15 -18.35
C SER A 38 2.57 -17.37 -18.39
N PRO A 39 2.05 -18.16 -19.34
CA PRO A 39 0.62 -18.49 -19.37
C PRO A 39 0.19 -19.41 -18.20
N ASN A 40 1.13 -20.02 -17.50
CA ASN A 40 0.89 -21.03 -16.48
C ASN A 40 1.00 -20.53 -15.04
N ILE A 41 1.44 -19.27 -14.82
CA ILE A 41 1.59 -18.69 -13.50
C ILE A 41 0.42 -17.73 -13.24
N PRO A 42 -0.50 -18.03 -12.31
CA PRO A 42 -1.61 -17.17 -12.03
C PRO A 42 -1.16 -15.87 -11.36
N THR A 43 -1.88 -14.79 -11.63
CA THR A 43 -1.72 -13.54 -10.88
C THR A 43 -2.16 -13.76 -9.44
N VAL A 44 -1.34 -13.32 -8.49
CA VAL A 44 -1.69 -13.32 -7.06
C VAL A 44 -2.66 -12.17 -6.80
N GLY A 45 -3.77 -12.45 -6.12
CA GLY A 45 -4.73 -11.43 -5.71
C GLY A 45 -5.94 -12.06 -5.01
N VAL A 46 -6.41 -11.43 -3.95
CA VAL A 46 -7.59 -11.87 -3.18
C VAL A 46 -8.65 -10.76 -3.04
N GLY A 47 -8.32 -9.57 -3.48
CA GLY A 47 -8.97 -8.29 -3.26
C GLY A 47 -8.01 -7.38 -2.55
N GLU A 48 -7.54 -6.37 -3.25
CA GLU A 48 -6.53 -5.43 -2.76
C GLU A 48 -7.16 -4.10 -2.42
N ALA A 49 -6.50 -3.41 -1.52
CA ALA A 49 -6.79 -2.03 -1.22
C ALA A 49 -5.63 -1.14 -1.63
N THR A 50 -5.95 0.05 -2.08
CA THR A 50 -4.96 1.08 -2.37
C THR A 50 -4.89 2.10 -1.23
N ILE A 51 -3.89 2.95 -1.30
CA ILE A 51 -3.85 4.23 -0.62
C ILE A 51 -4.10 5.34 -1.65
N LEU A 52 -3.90 6.60 -1.27
CA LEU A 52 -4.04 7.76 -2.16
C LEU A 52 -3.11 7.67 -3.38
N GLY A 53 -3.51 8.30 -4.48
CA GLY A 53 -2.68 8.45 -5.68
C GLY A 53 -2.77 7.32 -6.72
N PHE A 54 -3.49 6.24 -6.44
CA PHE A 54 -3.64 5.13 -7.39
C PHE A 54 -4.37 5.56 -8.68
N ASP A 55 -5.45 6.29 -8.54
CA ASP A 55 -6.21 6.83 -9.67
C ASP A 55 -5.43 7.87 -10.47
N HIS A 56 -4.65 8.72 -9.78
CA HIS A 56 -3.75 9.67 -10.42
C HIS A 56 -2.69 8.94 -11.27
N PHE A 57 -2.08 7.88 -10.73
CA PHE A 57 -1.11 7.07 -11.50
C PHE A 57 -1.74 6.51 -12.79
N LEU A 58 -2.92 5.90 -12.71
CA LEU A 58 -3.57 5.37 -13.91
C LEU A 58 -4.01 6.48 -14.88
N LYS A 59 -4.46 7.62 -14.37
CA LYS A 59 -4.77 8.81 -15.18
C LYS A 59 -3.53 9.33 -15.90
N ASP A 60 -2.38 9.37 -15.23
CA ASP A 60 -1.08 9.73 -15.79
C ASP A 60 -0.56 8.70 -16.81
N CYS A 61 -1.12 7.50 -16.81
CA CYS A 61 -0.94 6.50 -17.87
C CYS A 61 -2.02 6.59 -18.97
N GLY A 62 -2.85 7.63 -19.00
CA GLY A 62 -3.94 7.81 -19.97
C GLY A 62 -5.15 6.91 -19.73
N ILE A 63 -5.34 6.39 -18.50
CA ILE A 63 -6.40 5.44 -18.14
C ILE A 63 -7.28 6.05 -17.04
N PRO A 64 -8.37 6.76 -17.40
CA PRO A 64 -9.25 7.41 -16.44
C PRO A 64 -10.05 6.40 -15.60
N VAL A 65 -10.45 6.83 -14.39
CA VAL A 65 -11.17 6.01 -13.38
C VAL A 65 -12.38 5.29 -13.98
N ALA A 66 -13.18 5.96 -14.80
CA ALA A 66 -14.39 5.38 -15.40
C ALA A 66 -14.15 4.12 -16.24
N LEU A 67 -12.91 3.92 -16.75
CA LEU A 67 -12.58 2.73 -17.55
C LEU A 67 -12.22 1.52 -16.70
N TRP A 68 -11.43 1.71 -15.66
CA TRP A 68 -10.90 0.59 -14.87
C TRP A 68 -11.75 0.26 -13.65
N SER A 69 -12.39 1.25 -13.01
CA SER A 69 -13.09 1.01 -11.74
C SER A 69 -14.19 -0.06 -11.87
N LYS A 70 -14.99 0.02 -12.94
CA LYS A 70 -16.04 -0.95 -13.23
C LYS A 70 -15.47 -2.33 -13.62
N ALA A 71 -14.38 -2.34 -14.40
CA ALA A 71 -13.73 -3.58 -14.84
C ALA A 71 -13.06 -4.34 -13.68
N CYS A 72 -12.69 -3.64 -12.60
CA CYS A 72 -11.98 -4.18 -11.45
C CYS A 72 -12.86 -4.38 -10.21
N ASP A 73 -14.19 -4.30 -10.32
CA ASP A 73 -15.15 -4.35 -9.21
C ASP A 73 -14.80 -3.38 -8.08
N ALA A 74 -14.31 -2.20 -8.45
CA ALA A 74 -13.80 -1.25 -7.48
C ALA A 74 -14.90 -0.68 -6.59
N THR A 75 -14.54 -0.43 -5.33
CA THR A 75 -15.28 0.38 -4.37
C THR A 75 -14.35 1.42 -3.76
N ILE A 76 -14.91 2.46 -3.17
CA ILE A 76 -14.14 3.57 -2.57
C ILE A 76 -13.63 3.16 -1.19
N LYS A 77 -12.37 3.52 -0.92
CA LYS A 77 -11.72 3.41 0.39
C LYS A 77 -11.40 4.80 0.93
N CYS A 78 -11.89 5.11 2.12
CA CYS A 78 -11.66 6.40 2.80
C CYS A 78 -10.70 6.29 3.99
N GLY A 79 -10.28 5.08 4.35
CA GLY A 79 -9.37 4.86 5.46
C GLY A 79 -9.24 3.39 5.85
N THR A 80 -8.68 3.17 7.03
CA THR A 80 -8.52 1.84 7.66
C THR A 80 -9.14 1.87 9.05
N TYR A 81 -9.83 0.79 9.43
CA TYR A 81 -10.46 0.60 10.72
C TYR A 81 -9.80 -0.57 11.45
N PHE A 82 -9.38 -0.34 12.68
CA PHE A 82 -8.71 -1.30 13.54
C PHE A 82 -9.57 -1.56 14.79
N PRO A 83 -10.55 -2.47 14.71
CA PRO A 83 -11.39 -2.80 15.88
C PRO A 83 -10.58 -3.55 16.91
N ASP A 84 -10.70 -3.12 18.17
CA ASP A 84 -10.05 -3.76 19.31
C ASP A 84 -8.57 -4.15 19.08
N TRP A 85 -7.84 -3.31 18.34
CA TRP A 85 -6.44 -3.62 17.98
C TRP A 85 -5.53 -3.84 19.18
N LYS A 86 -5.77 -3.09 20.26
CA LYS A 86 -5.01 -3.18 21.51
C LYS A 86 -5.54 -4.22 22.51
N GLY A 87 -6.68 -4.84 22.26
CA GLY A 87 -7.32 -5.79 23.18
C GLY A 87 -7.94 -5.15 24.41
N ASP A 88 -8.22 -3.84 24.36
CA ASP A 88 -8.84 -3.04 25.45
C ASP A 88 -10.26 -2.58 25.10
N GLY A 89 -10.82 -3.06 23.99
CA GLY A 89 -12.14 -2.69 23.46
C GLY A 89 -12.16 -1.37 22.70
N SER A 90 -11.03 -0.64 22.64
CA SER A 90 -10.95 0.59 21.87
C SER A 90 -10.80 0.33 20.36
N ASN A 91 -11.33 1.24 19.56
CA ASN A 91 -11.26 1.18 18.10
C ASN A 91 -10.40 2.32 17.57
N ILE A 92 -9.61 2.05 16.53
CA ILE A 92 -8.77 3.06 15.90
C ILE A 92 -9.28 3.27 14.48
N TRP A 93 -9.55 4.51 14.12
CA TRP A 93 -9.95 4.93 12.80
C TRP A 93 -8.84 5.77 12.18
N GLN A 94 -8.29 5.33 11.07
CA GLN A 94 -7.27 6.05 10.31
C GLN A 94 -7.87 6.49 8.98
N PRO A 95 -8.39 7.72 8.89
CA PRO A 95 -8.92 8.26 7.63
C PRO A 95 -7.78 8.66 6.69
N PHE A 96 -8.05 8.67 5.40
CA PHE A 96 -7.10 9.18 4.40
C PHE A 96 -7.06 10.70 4.34
N TYR A 97 -8.13 11.36 4.73
CA TYR A 97 -8.20 12.80 4.73
C TYR A 97 -8.10 13.35 6.15
N PHE A 98 -7.14 14.21 6.35
CA PHE A 98 -7.00 15.05 7.53
C PHE A 98 -7.10 16.49 7.09
N PRO A 99 -7.99 17.29 7.69
CA PRO A 99 -8.06 18.71 7.37
C PRO A 99 -6.73 19.38 7.65
N VAL A 100 -6.17 20.01 6.64
CA VAL A 100 -4.97 20.84 6.77
C VAL A 100 -5.46 22.26 6.95
N GLY A 101 -5.42 22.78 8.17
CA GLY A 101 -5.69 24.20 8.41
C GLY A 101 -4.52 25.03 7.91
N THR A 102 -4.84 26.11 7.22
CA THR A 102 -3.89 27.16 6.90
C THR A 102 -4.13 28.32 7.83
N THR A 103 -3.21 28.59 8.75
CA THR A 103 -3.11 29.90 9.39
C THR A 103 -1.88 30.61 8.85
N ASP A 104 -1.94 31.93 8.81
CA ASP A 104 -0.86 32.79 8.30
C ASP A 104 0.48 32.62 9.06
N ASP A 105 0.48 31.94 10.21
CA ASP A 105 1.64 31.68 11.04
C ASP A 105 2.18 30.23 10.96
N GLY A 106 1.66 29.44 10.04
CA GLY A 106 2.10 28.05 9.85
C GLY A 106 1.79 27.09 11.02
N ALA A 107 1.03 27.55 12.01
CA ALA A 107 0.79 26.83 13.27
C ALA A 107 -0.21 25.67 13.17
N MET A 108 -0.75 25.35 12.01
CA MET A 108 -1.93 24.47 11.85
C MET A 108 -1.66 23.11 11.20
N GLY A 109 -0.42 22.66 11.13
CA GLY A 109 -0.16 21.33 10.55
C GLY A 109 -0.50 20.14 11.44
N ASP A 110 -0.92 20.34 12.69
CA ASP A 110 -1.04 19.25 13.65
C ASP A 110 -2.44 19.09 14.25
N ILE A 111 -3.35 18.55 13.45
CA ILE A 111 -4.72 18.28 13.88
C ILE A 111 -4.79 17.31 15.06
N VAL A 112 -3.85 16.35 15.17
CA VAL A 112 -3.82 15.39 16.27
C VAL A 112 -3.51 16.10 17.60
N ASN A 113 -2.52 16.99 17.60
CA ASN A 113 -2.19 17.78 18.79
C ASN A 113 -3.32 18.73 19.17
N LEU A 114 -3.97 19.36 18.18
CA LEU A 114 -5.16 20.19 18.41
C LEU A 114 -6.31 19.39 18.99
N ALA A 115 -6.52 18.15 18.52
CA ALA A 115 -7.54 17.25 19.06
C ALA A 115 -7.28 16.94 20.54
N LEU A 116 -6.04 16.68 20.92
CA LEU A 116 -5.67 16.44 22.32
C LEU A 116 -5.93 17.67 23.21
N GLU A 117 -5.60 18.86 22.72
CA GLU A 117 -5.89 20.12 23.39
C GLU A 117 -7.41 20.33 23.57
N ALA A 118 -8.19 19.95 22.56
CA ALA A 118 -9.65 19.95 22.65
C ALA A 118 -10.22 18.95 23.66
N GLY A 119 -9.36 18.08 24.21
CA GLY A 119 -9.72 17.07 25.20
C GLY A 119 -10.02 15.70 24.61
N ALA A 120 -9.52 15.41 23.41
CA ALA A 120 -9.56 14.06 22.86
C ALA A 120 -8.78 13.08 23.75
N THR A 121 -9.23 11.85 23.76
CA THR A 121 -8.53 10.70 24.35
C THR A 121 -8.23 9.70 23.25
N ASN A 122 -7.41 8.68 23.54
CA ASN A 122 -7.12 7.63 22.56
C ASN A 122 -8.40 6.90 22.08
N GLU A 123 -9.48 6.92 22.89
CA GLU A 123 -10.74 6.26 22.56
C GLU A 123 -11.62 7.05 21.59
N ASN A 124 -11.42 8.37 21.52
CA ASN A 124 -12.25 9.24 20.67
C ASN A 124 -11.43 10.18 19.77
N LEU A 125 -10.12 9.97 19.68
CA LEU A 125 -9.22 10.83 18.92
C LEU A 125 -9.67 11.01 17.47
N GLU A 126 -10.14 9.95 16.83
CA GLU A 126 -10.62 9.99 15.45
C GLU A 126 -11.78 10.95 15.23
N THR A 127 -12.59 11.21 16.23
CA THR A 127 -13.74 12.14 16.14
C THR A 127 -13.28 13.58 15.97
N TYR A 128 -12.06 13.89 16.43
CA TYR A 128 -11.47 15.22 16.37
C TYR A 128 -10.58 15.44 15.14
N VAL A 129 -10.04 14.37 14.54
CA VAL A 129 -9.01 14.52 13.49
C VAL A 129 -9.56 14.52 12.07
N SER A 130 -10.77 14.01 11.83
CA SER A 130 -11.37 14.05 10.49
C SER A 130 -12.88 13.87 10.51
N TRP A 131 -13.61 14.73 9.80
CA TRP A 131 -15.02 14.48 9.61
C TRP A 131 -15.32 13.32 8.65
N TYR A 132 -14.35 12.86 7.84
CA TYR A 132 -14.47 11.63 7.09
C TYR A 132 -14.86 10.46 7.98
N ASN A 133 -14.39 10.43 9.23
CA ASN A 133 -14.80 9.43 10.20
C ASN A 133 -16.31 9.42 10.45
N SER A 134 -16.96 10.57 10.44
CA SER A 134 -18.42 10.64 10.55
C SER A 134 -19.13 9.98 9.35
N CYS A 135 -18.62 10.18 8.14
CA CYS A 135 -19.15 9.53 6.94
C CYS A 135 -18.89 8.02 6.94
N ILE A 136 -17.64 7.60 7.17
CA ILE A 136 -17.28 6.19 7.09
C ILE A 136 -17.94 5.34 8.18
N LYS A 137 -18.14 5.88 9.38
CA LYS A 137 -18.91 5.23 10.45
C LYS A 137 -20.38 5.00 10.09
N GLN A 138 -20.92 5.79 9.15
CA GLN A 138 -22.25 5.62 8.59
C GLN A 138 -22.26 4.79 7.29
N ASN A 139 -21.13 4.20 6.89
CA ASN A 139 -20.93 3.48 5.64
C ASN A 139 -21.19 4.34 4.38
N LEU A 140 -20.90 5.63 4.49
CA LEU A 140 -21.01 6.59 3.40
C LEU A 140 -19.62 6.98 2.88
N ILE A 141 -19.56 7.33 1.61
CA ILE A 141 -18.40 7.96 0.98
C ILE A 141 -18.66 9.45 0.82
N PRO A 142 -17.62 10.31 0.85
CA PRO A 142 -17.81 11.75 0.67
C PRO A 142 -18.48 12.10 -0.67
N SER A 143 -19.34 13.11 -0.67
CA SER A 143 -20.14 13.48 -1.85
C SER A 143 -19.31 14.06 -3.00
N ASN A 144 -18.15 14.63 -2.71
CA ASN A 144 -17.19 15.12 -3.71
C ASN A 144 -16.40 13.98 -4.39
N THR A 145 -16.64 12.72 -4.01
CA THR A 145 -16.11 11.57 -4.71
C THR A 145 -16.85 11.40 -6.04
N SER A 146 -16.28 11.95 -7.11
CA SER A 146 -16.87 11.86 -8.44
C SER A 146 -16.65 10.46 -9.07
N ALA A 147 -17.48 10.14 -10.07
CA ALA A 147 -17.27 8.95 -10.89
C ALA A 147 -15.95 9.02 -11.69
N ASP A 148 -15.43 10.21 -11.89
CA ASP A 148 -14.21 10.49 -12.67
C ASP A 148 -12.95 10.60 -11.79
N GLY A 149 -13.04 10.23 -10.49
CA GLY A 149 -11.90 10.35 -9.55
C GLY A 149 -11.57 11.80 -9.22
N GLY A 150 -12.60 12.65 -9.03
CA GLY A 150 -12.39 14.06 -8.68
C GLY A 150 -11.69 14.25 -7.33
N ASP A 151 -11.53 15.48 -6.90
CA ASP A 151 -10.70 16.02 -5.80
C ASP A 151 -10.86 15.37 -4.40
N ALA A 152 -11.50 14.21 -4.30
CA ALA A 152 -11.63 13.48 -3.04
C ALA A 152 -10.34 12.72 -2.72
N HIS A 153 -9.81 12.91 -1.52
CA HIS A 153 -8.69 12.15 -0.98
C HIS A 153 -9.16 10.72 -0.63
N VAL A 154 -9.30 9.86 -1.63
CA VAL A 154 -9.76 8.48 -1.47
C VAL A 154 -8.79 7.49 -2.11
N GLY A 155 -8.77 6.28 -1.57
CA GLY A 155 -8.23 5.12 -2.24
C GLY A 155 -9.37 4.23 -2.75
N TYR A 156 -9.01 3.02 -3.14
CA TYR A 156 -9.94 2.05 -3.72
C TYR A 156 -9.72 0.66 -3.14
N HIS A 157 -10.78 -0.10 -3.04
CA HIS A 157 -10.69 -1.55 -3.01
C HIS A 157 -10.91 -2.04 -4.44
N LEU A 158 -10.18 -3.05 -4.86
CA LEU A 158 -10.28 -3.58 -6.23
C LEU A 158 -9.84 -5.04 -6.31
N ASP A 159 -10.25 -5.69 -7.39
CA ASP A 159 -9.75 -7.01 -7.75
C ASP A 159 -8.49 -6.86 -8.62
N ALA A 160 -7.31 -7.17 -8.07
CA ALA A 160 -6.04 -7.02 -8.77
C ALA A 160 -5.88 -7.98 -9.95
N ILE A 161 -6.54 -9.14 -9.92
CA ILE A 161 -6.56 -10.06 -11.07
C ILE A 161 -7.33 -9.42 -12.22
N LYS A 162 -8.50 -8.84 -11.92
CA LYS A 162 -9.29 -8.10 -12.91
C LYS A 162 -8.53 -6.87 -13.43
N LEU A 163 -7.78 -6.17 -12.56
CA LEU A 163 -6.94 -5.04 -12.97
C LEU A 163 -5.87 -5.48 -13.97
N ALA A 164 -5.12 -6.54 -13.70
CA ALA A 164 -4.10 -7.05 -14.61
C ALA A 164 -4.71 -7.46 -15.97
N ASN A 165 -5.85 -8.15 -15.96
CA ASN A 165 -6.58 -8.56 -17.17
C ASN A 165 -7.10 -7.34 -17.96
N PHE A 166 -7.65 -6.35 -17.28
CA PHE A 166 -8.10 -5.10 -17.90
C PHE A 166 -6.94 -4.38 -18.56
N LEU A 167 -5.82 -4.16 -17.84
CA LEU A 167 -4.64 -3.49 -18.37
C LEU A 167 -4.07 -4.24 -19.56
N SER A 168 -3.94 -5.56 -19.48
CA SER A 168 -3.48 -6.41 -20.59
C SER A 168 -4.34 -6.19 -21.84
N THR A 169 -5.66 -6.27 -21.70
CA THR A 169 -6.59 -6.09 -22.83
C THR A 169 -6.54 -4.68 -23.40
N TYR A 170 -6.57 -3.68 -22.51
CA TYR A 170 -6.59 -2.27 -22.87
C TYR A 170 -5.31 -1.85 -23.59
N LEU A 171 -4.13 -2.19 -23.02
CA LEU A 171 -2.83 -1.77 -23.57
C LEU A 171 -2.51 -2.46 -24.89
N ASN A 172 -2.78 -3.76 -25.04
CA ASN A 172 -2.63 -4.46 -26.31
C ASN A 172 -3.47 -3.84 -27.44
N LYS A 173 -4.67 -3.32 -27.10
CA LYS A 173 -5.54 -2.66 -28.08
C LYS A 173 -5.08 -1.23 -28.41
N LYS A 174 -4.58 -0.49 -27.41
CA LYS A 174 -4.23 0.94 -27.54
C LYS A 174 -2.83 1.20 -28.04
N HIS A 175 -1.90 0.29 -27.77
CA HIS A 175 -0.48 0.45 -28.08
C HIS A 175 0.00 -0.66 -29.01
N PRO A 176 -0.18 -0.52 -30.34
CA PRO A 176 0.22 -1.55 -31.30
C PRO A 176 1.74 -1.79 -31.35
N LYS A 177 2.54 -0.91 -30.73
CA LYS A 177 3.99 -1.07 -30.58
C LYS A 177 4.38 -1.94 -29.38
N LEU A 178 3.43 -2.30 -28.49
CA LEU A 178 3.70 -3.24 -27.41
C LEU A 178 3.92 -4.63 -27.98
N THR A 179 5.07 -5.21 -27.71
CA THR A 179 5.31 -6.64 -27.97
C THR A 179 4.92 -7.43 -26.72
N HIS A 180 3.85 -8.22 -26.84
CA HIS A 180 3.37 -9.05 -25.74
C HIS A 180 3.61 -10.53 -26.03
N ILE A 181 4.45 -11.18 -25.22
CA ILE A 181 4.88 -12.57 -25.39
C ILE A 181 4.33 -13.41 -24.25
N LYS A 182 3.49 -14.42 -24.61
CA LYS A 182 2.92 -15.39 -23.66
C LYS A 182 3.70 -16.70 -23.67
N GLN A 183 4.88 -16.69 -23.06
CA GLN A 183 5.77 -17.83 -22.98
C GLN A 183 6.46 -17.87 -21.62
N HIS A 184 6.76 -19.07 -21.16
CA HIS A 184 7.53 -19.23 -19.93
C HIS A 184 8.99 -18.89 -20.16
N ILE A 185 9.61 -18.17 -19.22
CA ILE A 185 11.05 -17.91 -19.23
C ILE A 185 11.75 -19.01 -18.45
N ASN A 186 12.65 -19.73 -19.10
CA ASN A 186 13.47 -20.75 -18.44
C ASN A 186 14.51 -20.14 -17.52
N ASN A 187 15.33 -19.23 -18.06
CA ASN A 187 16.39 -18.58 -17.32
C ASN A 187 16.82 -17.25 -17.99
N PRO A 188 17.26 -16.27 -17.21
CA PRO A 188 18.03 -15.14 -17.71
C PRO A 188 19.49 -15.54 -17.97
N VAL A 189 20.13 -14.85 -18.88
CA VAL A 189 21.57 -14.92 -19.12
C VAL A 189 22.20 -13.62 -18.64
N ILE A 190 23.04 -13.72 -17.61
CA ILE A 190 23.74 -12.58 -17.02
C ILE A 190 25.17 -12.52 -17.56
N ASP A 191 25.60 -11.33 -17.92
CA ASP A 191 26.96 -11.05 -18.36
C ASP A 191 27.47 -9.76 -17.69
N ASN A 192 28.57 -9.83 -16.97
CA ASN A 192 29.19 -8.70 -16.26
C ASN A 192 28.17 -7.91 -15.38
N GLY A 193 27.25 -8.60 -14.69
CA GLY A 193 26.26 -7.98 -13.81
C GLY A 193 25.05 -7.37 -14.53
N ASN A 194 24.93 -7.55 -15.85
CA ASN A 194 23.79 -7.11 -16.66
C ASN A 194 23.01 -8.31 -17.21
N VAL A 195 21.69 -8.15 -17.33
CA VAL A 195 20.86 -9.10 -18.07
C VAL A 195 21.16 -8.92 -19.55
N LYS A 196 21.76 -9.94 -20.18
CA LYS A 196 22.06 -9.97 -21.60
C LYS A 196 20.83 -10.36 -22.42
N LYS A 197 20.08 -11.34 -21.95
CA LYS A 197 18.87 -11.87 -22.59
C LYS A 197 18.07 -12.72 -21.61
N VAL A 198 16.82 -12.97 -21.94
CA VAL A 198 16.01 -14.03 -21.31
C VAL A 198 15.73 -15.11 -22.37
N VAL A 199 15.75 -16.38 -21.95
CA VAL A 199 15.53 -17.52 -22.82
C VAL A 199 14.17 -18.12 -22.52
N LEU A 200 13.31 -18.20 -23.52
CA LEU A 200 11.98 -18.77 -23.42
C LEU A 200 12.04 -20.30 -23.43
N ASP A 201 10.94 -20.94 -23.01
CA ASP A 201 10.79 -22.41 -23.05
C ASP A 201 10.84 -22.98 -24.48
N THR A 202 10.53 -22.16 -25.49
CA THR A 202 10.69 -22.48 -26.92
C THR A 202 12.13 -22.45 -27.41
N GLY A 203 13.07 -21.95 -26.60
CA GLY A 203 14.46 -21.70 -26.99
C GLY A 203 14.66 -20.32 -27.65
N GLU A 204 13.62 -19.55 -27.89
CA GLU A 204 13.72 -18.17 -28.39
C GLU A 204 14.40 -17.28 -27.35
N GLU A 205 15.17 -16.32 -27.81
CA GLU A 205 15.93 -15.39 -26.98
C GLU A 205 15.39 -13.98 -27.13
N ILE A 206 15.09 -13.33 -26.01
CA ILE A 206 14.64 -11.94 -25.97
C ILE A 206 15.75 -11.07 -25.39
N THR A 207 16.18 -10.08 -26.16
CA THR A 207 17.18 -9.07 -25.77
C THR A 207 16.51 -7.71 -25.59
N ALA A 208 17.06 -6.91 -24.69
CA ALA A 208 16.69 -5.50 -24.50
C ALA A 208 17.88 -4.74 -23.89
N ASP A 209 17.86 -3.42 -24.00
CA ASP A 209 18.88 -2.58 -23.35
C ASP A 209 18.63 -2.50 -21.83
N PHE A 210 17.37 -2.57 -21.43
CA PHE A 210 16.94 -2.51 -20.03
C PHE A 210 15.89 -3.56 -19.70
N PHE A 211 15.91 -4.07 -18.47
CA PHE A 211 14.98 -5.08 -17.97
C PHE A 211 14.27 -4.61 -16.72
N VAL A 212 13.01 -5.05 -16.53
CA VAL A 212 12.26 -4.85 -15.31
C VAL A 212 11.78 -6.21 -14.77
N ASP A 213 12.21 -6.56 -13.55
CA ASP A 213 11.78 -7.78 -12.87
C ASP A 213 10.46 -7.55 -12.13
N CYS A 214 9.37 -8.02 -12.72
CA CYS A 214 8.02 -8.04 -12.16
C CYS A 214 7.56 -9.46 -11.80
N THR A 215 8.51 -10.40 -11.55
CA THR A 215 8.21 -11.83 -11.35
C THR A 215 7.80 -12.19 -9.93
N GLY A 216 7.48 -11.18 -9.10
CA GLY A 216 6.99 -11.38 -7.75
C GLY A 216 8.03 -12.00 -6.82
N PHE A 217 7.59 -12.84 -5.90
CA PHE A 217 8.50 -13.50 -4.95
C PHE A 217 9.56 -14.39 -5.60
N LYS A 218 9.38 -14.76 -6.87
CA LYS A 218 10.37 -15.57 -7.61
C LYS A 218 11.65 -14.79 -7.91
N LYS A 219 11.56 -13.45 -8.15
CA LYS A 219 12.72 -12.58 -8.41
C LYS A 219 13.62 -13.13 -9.51
N LEU A 220 13.00 -13.55 -10.62
CA LEU A 220 13.64 -14.37 -11.66
C LEU A 220 14.91 -13.74 -12.26
N LEU A 221 14.91 -12.41 -12.45
CA LEU A 221 16.07 -11.70 -12.96
C LEU A 221 16.97 -11.21 -11.82
N SER A 222 16.37 -10.59 -10.83
CA SER A 222 17.11 -9.92 -9.76
C SER A 222 17.89 -10.87 -8.86
N ASN A 223 17.47 -12.13 -8.71
CA ASN A 223 18.26 -13.13 -7.97
C ASN A 223 19.57 -13.52 -8.68
N GLU A 224 19.60 -13.44 -10.01
CA GLU A 224 20.76 -13.83 -10.81
C GLU A 224 21.79 -12.69 -10.95
N ILE A 225 21.39 -11.44 -10.65
CA ILE A 225 22.29 -10.27 -10.72
C ILE A 225 23.03 -10.14 -9.39
N PRO A 226 24.38 -10.13 -9.37
CA PRO A 226 25.15 -10.07 -8.14
C PRO A 226 24.97 -8.75 -7.38
N GLY A 227 25.27 -8.76 -6.08
CA GLY A 227 25.30 -7.55 -5.26
C GLY A 227 23.96 -7.14 -4.65
N SER A 228 22.99 -8.08 -4.50
CA SER A 228 21.78 -7.82 -3.71
C SER A 228 22.10 -7.46 -2.25
N ASP A 229 21.34 -6.57 -1.67
CA ASP A 229 21.48 -6.11 -0.30
C ASP A 229 20.11 -6.11 0.39
N TRP A 230 19.74 -7.26 0.95
CA TRP A 230 18.43 -7.47 1.57
C TRP A 230 18.42 -6.99 3.02
N VAL A 231 17.47 -6.13 3.33
CA VAL A 231 17.20 -5.65 4.69
C VAL A 231 16.00 -6.39 5.25
N ASP A 232 16.20 -7.14 6.32
CA ASP A 232 15.17 -7.88 7.04
C ASP A 232 14.61 -7.03 8.18
N ARG A 233 13.28 -7.01 8.31
CA ARG A 233 12.53 -6.28 9.35
C ARG A 233 11.64 -7.20 10.21
N SER A 234 11.91 -8.51 10.22
CA SER A 234 11.17 -9.50 11.01
C SER A 234 11.22 -9.27 12.52
N HIS A 235 12.16 -8.46 12.99
CA HIS A 235 12.26 -8.05 14.40
C HIS A 235 11.23 -7.01 14.83
N MET A 236 10.47 -6.44 13.88
CA MET A 236 9.40 -5.47 14.13
C MET A 236 8.12 -5.75 13.34
N LEU A 237 8.17 -6.57 12.30
CA LEU A 237 7.05 -7.03 11.48
C LEU A 237 6.92 -8.55 11.65
N PHE A 238 5.99 -8.99 12.47
CA PHE A 238 5.99 -10.35 13.02
C PHE A 238 5.23 -11.37 12.19
N THR A 239 4.45 -10.95 11.21
CA THR A 239 3.75 -11.87 10.32
C THR A 239 4.67 -12.29 9.16
N ASN A 240 4.64 -13.56 8.78
CA ASN A 240 5.44 -14.12 7.69
C ASN A 240 4.67 -15.08 6.79
N ALA A 241 3.38 -15.19 7.02
CA ALA A 241 2.48 -16.00 6.21
C ALA A 241 1.07 -15.43 6.25
N ALA A 242 0.30 -15.72 5.22
CA ALA A 242 -1.13 -15.47 5.20
C ALA A 242 -1.90 -16.68 4.66
N VAL A 243 -3.09 -16.89 5.21
CA VAL A 243 -4.14 -17.71 4.60
C VAL A 243 -5.25 -16.78 4.14
N ALA A 244 -5.62 -16.86 2.87
CA ALA A 244 -6.54 -15.93 2.25
C ALA A 244 -7.63 -16.65 1.45
N SER A 245 -8.84 -16.10 1.44
CA SER A 245 -9.97 -16.60 0.66
C SER A 245 -10.90 -15.45 0.24
N GLN A 246 -11.80 -15.77 -0.66
CA GLN A 246 -12.90 -14.89 -1.06
C GLN A 246 -14.13 -15.19 -0.20
N ILE A 247 -14.75 -14.15 0.33
CA ILE A 247 -15.88 -14.22 1.24
C ILE A 247 -17.12 -13.62 0.55
N ASP A 248 -18.21 -14.35 0.52
CA ASP A 248 -19.48 -13.81 0.04
C ASP A 248 -20.08 -12.84 1.08
N TYR A 249 -20.79 -11.82 0.61
CA TYR A 249 -21.62 -11.01 1.50
C TYR A 249 -22.71 -11.90 2.12
N GLU A 250 -23.00 -11.69 3.41
CA GLU A 250 -24.01 -12.48 4.14
C GLU A 250 -25.40 -12.27 3.55
N THR A 251 -25.70 -11.05 3.16
CA THR A 251 -26.96 -10.65 2.52
C THR A 251 -26.70 -9.60 1.45
N ASP A 252 -27.66 -9.40 0.56
CA ASP A 252 -27.59 -8.34 -0.44
C ASP A 252 -27.56 -6.94 0.19
N ASP A 253 -27.98 -6.78 1.43
CA ASP A 253 -27.99 -5.52 2.17
C ASP A 253 -26.73 -5.31 3.03
N GLU A 254 -25.85 -6.31 3.14
CA GLU A 254 -24.58 -6.15 3.89
C GLU A 254 -23.79 -4.97 3.32
N PRO A 255 -23.37 -4.00 4.16
CA PRO A 255 -22.71 -2.79 3.66
C PRO A 255 -21.37 -3.06 3.00
N GLN A 256 -21.17 -2.47 1.83
CA GLN A 256 -19.83 -2.34 1.22
C GLN A 256 -19.15 -1.14 1.89
N VAL A 257 -18.54 -1.40 3.05
CA VAL A 257 -17.97 -0.32 3.89
C VAL A 257 -16.85 0.44 3.17
N PRO A 258 -16.72 1.76 3.36
CA PRO A 258 -15.70 2.55 2.68
C PRO A 258 -14.34 2.54 3.40
N TYR A 259 -13.95 1.40 3.93
CA TYR A 259 -12.67 1.22 4.63
C TYR A 259 -12.23 -0.24 4.61
N VAL A 260 -10.93 -0.45 4.74
CA VAL A 260 -10.39 -1.77 5.10
C VAL A 260 -10.54 -1.96 6.59
N THR A 261 -10.96 -3.15 7.01
CA THR A 261 -10.87 -3.54 8.42
C THR A 261 -9.60 -4.38 8.61
N ALA A 262 -8.80 -4.02 9.61
CA ALA A 262 -7.67 -4.81 10.10
C ALA A 262 -7.97 -5.22 11.54
N GLN A 263 -8.48 -6.45 11.73
CA GLN A 263 -8.92 -6.94 13.03
C GLN A 263 -7.87 -7.82 13.67
N ALA A 264 -7.34 -7.41 14.81
CA ALA A 264 -6.42 -8.22 15.59
C ALA A 264 -7.10 -9.49 16.11
N THR A 265 -6.37 -10.61 16.10
CA THR A 265 -6.80 -11.92 16.60
C THR A 265 -5.68 -12.54 17.44
N ASP A 266 -5.92 -13.67 18.09
CA ASP A 266 -4.91 -14.35 18.91
C ASP A 266 -3.73 -14.91 18.09
N LEU A 267 -3.92 -15.12 16.77
CA LEU A 267 -2.92 -15.69 15.89
C LEU A 267 -2.20 -14.66 15.01
N GLY A 268 -2.66 -13.40 15.03
CA GLY A 268 -2.19 -12.34 14.17
C GLY A 268 -3.31 -11.34 13.89
N TRP A 269 -3.66 -11.08 12.63
CA TRP A 269 -4.74 -10.17 12.28
C TRP A 269 -5.41 -10.53 10.95
N ILE A 270 -6.71 -10.25 10.86
CA ILE A 270 -7.54 -10.51 9.68
C ILE A 270 -7.84 -9.20 8.96
N TRP A 271 -7.60 -9.15 7.63
CA TRP A 271 -8.07 -8.05 6.81
C TRP A 271 -9.43 -8.36 6.17
N LYS A 272 -10.21 -7.30 5.92
CA LYS A 272 -11.47 -7.33 5.17
C LYS A 272 -11.43 -6.20 4.15
N THR A 273 -11.44 -6.55 2.86
CA THR A 273 -11.40 -5.62 1.74
C THR A 273 -12.68 -5.79 0.93
N PRO A 274 -13.69 -4.94 1.11
CA PRO A 274 -14.98 -5.06 0.42
C PRO A 274 -14.86 -4.56 -1.02
N VAL A 275 -14.85 -5.47 -1.99
CA VAL A 275 -15.04 -5.16 -3.41
C VAL A 275 -16.52 -5.33 -3.79
N LYS A 276 -16.90 -4.97 -5.02
CA LYS A 276 -18.31 -4.93 -5.44
C LYS A 276 -19.10 -6.22 -5.16
N ASP A 277 -18.52 -7.38 -5.47
CA ASP A 277 -19.25 -8.66 -5.49
C ASP A 277 -18.88 -9.59 -4.33
N ARG A 278 -17.91 -9.24 -3.52
CA ARG A 278 -17.36 -10.07 -2.46
C ARG A 278 -16.49 -9.28 -1.49
N ILE A 279 -16.06 -9.94 -0.44
CA ILE A 279 -15.01 -9.43 0.45
C ILE A 279 -13.73 -10.24 0.18
N GLY A 280 -12.64 -9.56 -0.13
CA GLY A 280 -11.30 -10.14 -0.07
C GLY A 280 -10.84 -10.20 1.38
N SER A 281 -10.44 -11.36 1.88
CA SER A 281 -10.03 -11.51 3.26
C SER A 281 -8.91 -12.52 3.44
N GLY A 282 -8.17 -12.37 4.52
CA GLY A 282 -7.20 -13.36 4.96
C GLY A 282 -6.69 -13.05 6.36
N LEU A 283 -6.06 -14.05 6.95
CA LEU A 283 -5.36 -13.98 8.23
C LEU A 283 -3.86 -13.92 7.97
N CYS A 284 -3.22 -12.82 8.37
CA CYS A 284 -1.76 -12.73 8.51
C CYS A 284 -1.36 -13.32 9.87
N TYR A 285 -0.39 -14.22 9.86
CA TYR A 285 0.07 -14.92 11.05
C TYR A 285 1.58 -15.20 11.01
N ASN A 286 2.13 -15.67 12.13
CA ASN A 286 3.52 -16.12 12.20
C ASN A 286 3.59 -17.66 12.08
N SER A 287 4.14 -18.15 10.98
CA SER A 287 4.23 -19.60 10.70
C SER A 287 5.16 -20.38 11.65
N ASN A 288 6.00 -19.71 12.44
CA ASN A 288 6.79 -20.31 13.49
C ASN A 288 5.97 -20.56 14.78
N LEU A 289 4.84 -19.88 14.92
CA LEU A 289 3.95 -20.00 16.08
C LEU A 289 2.68 -20.78 15.76
N THR A 290 2.20 -20.71 14.52
CA THR A 290 0.88 -21.19 14.11
C THR A 290 1.02 -22.02 12.85
N THR A 291 0.46 -23.22 12.83
CA THR A 291 0.44 -24.09 11.65
C THR A 291 -0.57 -23.59 10.62
N LYS A 292 -0.43 -24.06 9.38
CA LYS A 292 -1.40 -23.73 8.30
C LYS A 292 -2.81 -24.16 8.66
N GLN A 293 -2.99 -25.34 9.26
CA GLN A 293 -4.31 -25.84 9.64
C GLN A 293 -4.94 -24.99 10.75
N GLU A 294 -4.18 -24.64 11.81
CA GLU A 294 -4.68 -23.75 12.85
C GLU A 294 -5.10 -22.37 12.30
N ALA A 295 -4.35 -21.86 11.31
CA ALA A 295 -4.69 -20.59 10.65
C ALA A 295 -5.97 -20.71 9.81
N GLU A 296 -6.16 -21.80 9.06
CA GLU A 296 -7.40 -22.07 8.32
C GLU A 296 -8.60 -22.22 9.25
N ASP A 297 -8.48 -23.05 10.30
CA ASP A 297 -9.55 -23.30 11.25
C ASP A 297 -9.99 -21.99 11.93
N HIS A 298 -9.03 -21.15 12.32
CA HIS A 298 -9.30 -19.83 12.91
C HIS A 298 -10.00 -18.89 11.93
N PHE A 299 -9.55 -18.89 10.66
CA PHE A 299 -10.16 -18.09 9.61
C PHE A 299 -11.60 -18.53 9.31
N VAL A 300 -11.84 -19.86 9.23
CA VAL A 300 -13.19 -20.43 9.06
C VAL A 300 -14.08 -20.11 10.27
N GLN A 301 -13.54 -20.22 11.49
CA GLN A 301 -14.28 -19.84 12.69
C GLN A 301 -14.70 -18.37 12.68
N HIS A 302 -13.84 -17.49 12.18
CA HIS A 302 -14.11 -16.05 12.09
C HIS A 302 -15.24 -15.72 11.11
N TRP A 303 -15.22 -16.33 9.92
CA TRP A 303 -16.15 -16.00 8.84
C TRP A 303 -17.40 -16.89 8.79
N GLY A 304 -17.29 -18.14 9.24
CA GLY A 304 -18.26 -19.18 8.97
C GLY A 304 -18.01 -19.85 7.60
N GLU A 305 -18.08 -21.18 7.57
CA GLU A 305 -17.81 -21.96 6.36
C GLU A 305 -18.75 -21.60 5.20
N HIS A 306 -20.01 -21.26 5.51
CA HIS A 306 -21.04 -20.92 4.52
C HIS A 306 -20.74 -19.63 3.73
N ARG A 307 -19.87 -18.76 4.23
CA ARG A 307 -19.45 -17.53 3.55
C ARG A 307 -18.23 -17.71 2.64
N LEU A 308 -17.57 -18.85 2.68
CA LEU A 308 -16.39 -19.11 1.82
C LEU A 308 -16.82 -19.33 0.37
N LYS A 309 -16.63 -18.32 -0.48
CA LYS A 309 -17.11 -18.30 -1.87
C LYS A 309 -16.62 -19.49 -2.72
N THR A 310 -15.41 -19.94 -2.51
CA THR A 310 -14.78 -20.99 -3.30
C THR A 310 -14.43 -22.23 -2.51
N GLY A 311 -14.49 -22.18 -1.18
CA GLY A 311 -13.99 -23.23 -0.29
C GLY A 311 -12.47 -23.49 -0.42
N LYS A 312 -11.73 -22.58 -1.11
CA LYS A 312 -10.30 -22.73 -1.36
C LYS A 312 -9.52 -21.68 -0.57
N PHE A 313 -8.36 -22.09 -0.06
CA PHE A 313 -7.44 -21.22 0.63
C PHE A 313 -6.16 -21.00 -0.20
N ASN A 314 -5.71 -19.78 -0.23
CA ASN A 314 -4.40 -19.42 -0.77
C ASN A 314 -3.44 -19.20 0.39
N HIS A 315 -2.41 -20.06 0.49
CA HIS A 315 -1.34 -19.89 1.45
C HIS A 315 -0.20 -19.10 0.80
N VAL A 316 0.08 -17.95 1.36
CA VAL A 316 1.11 -17.04 0.85
C VAL A 316 2.19 -16.88 1.93
N PRO A 317 3.32 -17.59 1.83
CA PRO A 317 4.48 -17.30 2.66
C PRO A 317 5.15 -16.01 2.16
N PHE A 318 5.64 -15.20 3.09
CA PHE A 318 6.36 -13.97 2.77
C PHE A 318 7.40 -13.65 3.83
N GLU A 319 8.30 -12.76 3.51
CA GLU A 319 9.30 -12.23 4.42
C GLU A 319 9.22 -10.70 4.40
N PRO A 320 9.13 -10.04 5.57
CA PRO A 320 9.10 -8.58 5.65
C PRO A 320 10.51 -8.02 5.39
N LYS A 321 10.88 -7.96 4.12
CA LYS A 321 12.20 -7.51 3.67
C LYS A 321 12.13 -6.76 2.35
N TYR A 322 13.12 -5.92 2.10
CA TYR A 322 13.30 -5.23 0.83
C TYR A 322 14.77 -5.28 0.39
N ASN A 323 15.02 -5.09 -0.90
CA ASN A 323 16.38 -5.00 -1.42
C ASN A 323 16.80 -3.52 -1.51
N ARG A 324 17.83 -3.14 -0.75
CA ARG A 324 18.38 -1.78 -0.77
C ARG A 324 18.94 -1.41 -2.15
N LYS A 325 19.43 -2.41 -2.88
CA LYS A 325 19.94 -2.26 -4.26
C LYS A 325 18.97 -2.85 -5.26
N ASN A 326 17.81 -2.21 -5.40
CA ASN A 326 16.77 -2.65 -6.32
C ASN A 326 17.14 -2.51 -7.79
N TRP A 327 17.89 -1.46 -8.15
CA TRP A 327 18.45 -1.29 -9.49
C TRP A 327 19.91 -1.72 -9.49
N ARG A 328 20.24 -2.74 -10.29
CA ARG A 328 21.60 -3.25 -10.50
C ARG A 328 21.81 -3.51 -11.98
N GLY A 329 22.96 -3.04 -12.50
CA GLY A 329 23.24 -3.13 -13.92
C GLY A 329 22.14 -2.48 -14.77
N ASN A 330 21.63 -3.20 -15.74
CA ASN A 330 20.54 -2.78 -16.61
C ASN A 330 19.16 -3.32 -16.18
N CYS A 331 18.97 -3.65 -14.91
CA CYS A 331 17.72 -4.22 -14.43
C CYS A 331 17.31 -3.65 -13.07
N PHE A 332 16.04 -3.32 -12.90
CA PHE A 332 15.47 -3.07 -11.58
C PHE A 332 14.23 -3.91 -11.32
N SER A 333 13.91 -4.08 -10.03
CA SER A 333 12.78 -4.86 -9.56
C SER A 333 11.59 -3.97 -9.23
N VAL A 334 10.36 -4.44 -9.51
CA VAL A 334 9.10 -3.75 -9.18
C VAL A 334 8.14 -4.70 -8.47
N GLY A 335 7.42 -4.17 -7.49
CA GLY A 335 6.44 -4.91 -6.69
C GLY A 335 7.12 -5.96 -5.79
N LEU A 336 6.56 -7.16 -5.69
CA LEU A 336 7.06 -8.20 -4.78
C LEU A 336 8.50 -8.67 -5.10
N ALA A 337 9.03 -8.36 -6.28
CA ALA A 337 10.42 -8.64 -6.61
C ALA A 337 11.39 -7.66 -5.92
N SER A 338 10.95 -6.46 -5.58
CA SER A 338 11.76 -5.45 -4.91
C SER A 338 11.74 -5.59 -3.39
N GLY A 339 10.64 -6.04 -2.81
CA GLY A 339 10.45 -6.23 -1.38
C GLY A 339 8.99 -6.48 -1.04
N PHE A 340 8.72 -6.76 0.23
CA PHE A 340 7.37 -6.97 0.72
C PHE A 340 7.20 -6.43 2.14
N ILE A 341 6.08 -5.76 2.35
CA ILE A 341 5.55 -5.36 3.65
C ILE A 341 4.19 -6.02 3.79
N GLU A 342 3.87 -6.53 4.95
CA GLU A 342 2.53 -7.10 5.21
C GLU A 342 1.42 -6.09 4.86
N PRO A 343 0.22 -6.56 4.43
CA PRO A 343 -0.79 -5.67 3.83
C PRO A 343 -1.56 -4.80 4.83
N LEU A 344 -1.07 -4.63 6.08
CA LEU A 344 -1.76 -3.94 7.17
C LEU A 344 -2.22 -2.53 6.79
N GLU A 345 -1.37 -1.79 6.08
CA GLU A 345 -1.65 -0.43 5.64
C GLU A 345 -1.85 -0.29 4.13
N SER A 346 -2.11 -1.42 3.45
CA SER A 346 -2.40 -1.43 1.99
C SER A 346 -1.30 -0.82 1.12
N THR A 347 -0.04 -0.95 1.52
CA THR A 347 1.13 -0.33 0.86
C THR A 347 1.54 -0.99 -0.44
N GLY A 348 1.11 -2.22 -0.70
CA GLY A 348 1.64 -3.04 -1.80
C GLY A 348 1.53 -2.39 -3.19
N LEU A 349 0.36 -1.81 -3.53
CA LEU A 349 0.18 -1.12 -4.80
C LEU A 349 0.89 0.25 -4.85
N ALA A 350 1.03 0.93 -3.73
CA ALA A 350 1.79 2.19 -3.67
C ALA A 350 3.29 1.96 -3.92
N LEU A 351 3.88 0.96 -3.27
CA LEU A 351 5.28 0.56 -3.50
C LEU A 351 5.51 0.14 -4.97
N LEU A 352 4.53 -0.54 -5.57
CA LEU A 352 4.57 -0.89 -6.98
C LEU A 352 4.55 0.36 -7.86
N ILE A 353 3.66 1.33 -7.60
CA ILE A 353 3.59 2.61 -8.33
C ILE A 353 4.91 3.34 -8.26
N ILE A 354 5.49 3.49 -7.06
CA ILE A 354 6.76 4.17 -6.87
C ILE A 354 7.87 3.45 -7.67
N GLY A 355 7.92 2.13 -7.62
CA GLY A 355 8.84 1.34 -8.43
C GLY A 355 8.65 1.58 -9.94
N ALA A 356 7.42 1.48 -10.44
CA ALA A 356 7.12 1.66 -11.87
C ALA A 356 7.42 3.08 -12.36
N THR A 357 7.12 4.11 -11.55
CA THR A 357 7.41 5.52 -11.90
C THR A 357 8.92 5.83 -11.93
N GLY A 358 9.74 4.99 -11.31
CA GLY A 358 11.21 5.07 -11.44
C GLY A 358 11.71 5.00 -12.89
N LEU A 359 10.92 4.40 -13.80
CA LEU A 359 11.20 4.40 -15.25
C LEU A 359 11.29 5.81 -15.85
N ARG A 360 10.75 6.85 -15.19
CA ARG A 360 10.92 8.25 -15.62
C ARG A 360 12.39 8.63 -15.84
N THR A 361 13.29 8.02 -15.10
CA THR A 361 14.74 8.22 -15.24
C THR A 361 15.24 7.91 -16.66
N LEU A 362 14.55 7.00 -17.36
CA LEU A 362 14.88 6.58 -18.72
C LEU A 362 14.27 7.48 -19.81
N GLN A 363 13.48 8.50 -19.47
CA GLN A 363 12.88 9.44 -20.48
C GLN A 363 13.91 10.13 -21.38
N LYS A 364 15.12 10.32 -20.87
CA LYS A 364 16.24 10.91 -21.63
C LYS A 364 16.94 9.92 -22.59
N GLY A 365 16.45 8.66 -22.66
CA GLY A 365 17.00 7.61 -23.52
C GLY A 365 18.33 7.02 -23.02
N HIS A 366 18.73 7.31 -21.80
CA HIS A 366 19.95 6.78 -21.19
C HIS A 366 19.90 6.90 -19.65
N TYR A 367 20.82 6.24 -18.97
CA TYR A 367 21.04 6.39 -17.53
C TYR A 367 22.53 6.37 -17.17
N THR A 368 22.84 6.84 -15.99
CA THR A 368 24.18 6.88 -15.39
C THR A 368 24.21 6.13 -14.06
N GLN A 369 25.39 5.93 -13.46
CA GLN A 369 25.48 5.35 -12.14
C GLN A 369 24.81 6.24 -11.07
N ASP A 370 24.88 7.55 -11.22
CA ASP A 370 24.22 8.52 -10.29
C ASP A 370 22.68 8.33 -10.32
N ASP A 371 22.11 8.03 -11.49
CA ASP A 371 20.67 7.73 -11.61
C ASP A 371 20.30 6.43 -10.87
N VAL A 372 21.17 5.41 -10.98
CA VAL A 372 21.00 4.12 -10.26
C VAL A 372 21.05 4.32 -8.75
N ASP A 373 22.05 5.09 -8.27
CA ASP A 373 22.27 5.35 -6.87
C ASP A 373 21.12 6.20 -6.29
N ALA A 374 20.65 7.22 -7.01
CA ALA A 374 19.51 8.03 -6.63
C ALA A 374 18.23 7.19 -6.52
N TYR A 375 17.93 6.35 -7.53
CA TYR A 375 16.77 5.47 -7.48
C TYR A 375 16.82 4.50 -6.29
N ASN A 376 17.99 3.88 -6.04
CA ASN A 376 18.15 2.95 -4.91
C ASN A 376 17.95 3.65 -3.56
N THR A 377 18.44 4.90 -3.42
CA THR A 377 18.23 5.72 -2.21
C THR A 377 16.76 6.05 -2.01
N ASP A 378 16.05 6.45 -3.07
CA ASP A 378 14.62 6.76 -2.99
C ASP A 378 13.81 5.51 -2.56
N ILE A 379 14.05 4.36 -3.18
CA ILE A 379 13.37 3.10 -2.85
C ILE A 379 13.68 2.65 -1.43
N GLU A 380 14.94 2.72 -0.99
CA GLU A 380 15.32 2.42 0.38
C GLU A 380 14.54 3.30 1.36
N THR A 381 14.49 4.60 1.12
CA THR A 381 13.77 5.56 1.97
C THR A 381 12.28 5.21 2.08
N VAL A 382 11.62 4.90 0.96
CA VAL A 382 10.20 4.51 0.93
C VAL A 382 9.93 3.24 1.74
N TYR A 383 10.77 2.21 1.57
CA TYR A 383 10.61 0.97 2.33
C TYR A 383 10.86 1.17 3.82
N GLU A 384 11.93 1.90 4.19
CA GLU A 384 12.24 2.18 5.59
C GLU A 384 11.10 2.93 6.28
N ASP A 385 10.57 3.98 5.66
CA ASP A 385 9.46 4.74 6.22
C ASP A 385 8.21 3.89 6.36
N SER A 386 7.87 3.12 5.33
CA SER A 386 6.68 2.25 5.36
C SER A 386 6.80 1.14 6.40
N MET A 387 7.97 0.49 6.50
CA MET A 387 8.19 -0.59 7.47
C MET A 387 8.19 -0.06 8.91
N ASN A 388 8.78 1.10 9.16
CA ASN A 388 8.73 1.74 10.48
C ASN A 388 7.30 2.14 10.85
N PHE A 389 6.53 2.66 9.90
CA PHE A 389 5.12 3.00 10.14
C PHE A 389 4.28 1.76 10.47
N VAL A 390 4.40 0.68 9.70
CA VAL A 390 3.71 -0.58 9.99
C VAL A 390 4.20 -1.19 11.31
N GLY A 391 5.49 -1.12 11.60
CA GLY A 391 6.06 -1.56 12.88
C GLY A 391 5.49 -0.81 14.08
N LEU A 392 5.14 0.46 13.93
CA LEU A 392 4.52 1.26 15.00
C LEU A 392 3.17 0.66 15.48
N HIS A 393 2.45 -0.06 14.62
CA HIS A 393 1.20 -0.73 15.00
C HIS A 393 1.42 -1.88 16.00
N TYR A 394 2.60 -2.44 16.03
CA TYR A 394 3.01 -3.51 16.96
C TYR A 394 3.70 -2.96 18.21
N PHE A 395 4.23 -1.74 18.13
CA PHE A 395 4.98 -1.11 19.22
C PHE A 395 4.08 -0.91 20.44
N ASN A 396 4.56 -1.32 21.62
CA ASN A 396 3.86 -1.18 22.92
C ASN A 396 2.40 -1.70 22.91
N ASN A 397 2.09 -2.68 22.04
CA ASN A 397 0.74 -3.21 21.98
C ASN A 397 0.45 -4.09 23.21
N PRO A 398 -0.53 -3.75 24.05
CA PRO A 398 -0.84 -4.46 25.30
C PRO A 398 -1.68 -5.73 25.11
N ARG A 399 -2.08 -6.04 23.87
CA ARG A 399 -2.94 -7.18 23.55
C ARG A 399 -2.32 -8.48 24.04
N GLN A 400 -3.16 -9.34 24.60
CA GLN A 400 -2.77 -10.66 25.08
C GLN A 400 -2.97 -11.72 23.98
N GLY A 401 -2.43 -12.90 24.18
CA GLY A 401 -2.48 -14.03 23.26
C GLY A 401 -1.10 -14.48 22.79
N LYS A 402 -1.02 -15.65 22.18
CA LYS A 402 0.25 -16.29 21.78
C LYS A 402 1.08 -15.43 20.84
N PHE A 403 0.45 -14.89 19.80
CA PHE A 403 1.10 -14.01 18.83
C PHE A 403 1.56 -12.70 19.48
N TRP A 404 0.69 -12.02 20.20
CA TRP A 404 0.97 -10.71 20.81
C TRP A 404 1.99 -10.78 21.94
N LYS A 405 2.00 -11.87 22.69
CA LYS A 405 3.08 -12.14 23.65
C LYS A 405 4.43 -12.25 22.96
N HIS A 406 4.49 -12.98 21.84
CA HIS A 406 5.72 -13.07 21.06
C HIS A 406 6.15 -11.71 20.51
N VAL A 407 5.20 -10.87 20.05
CA VAL A 407 5.46 -9.49 19.65
C VAL A 407 6.08 -8.70 20.80
N SER A 408 5.44 -8.67 21.97
CA SER A 408 5.89 -7.86 23.11
C SER A 408 7.27 -8.28 23.66
N GLU A 409 7.60 -9.57 23.57
CA GLU A 409 8.89 -10.11 24.04
C GLU A 409 10.03 -9.92 23.04
N ASN A 410 9.74 -9.75 21.75
CA ASN A 410 10.76 -9.78 20.69
C ASN A 410 10.82 -8.50 19.85
N PHE A 411 9.90 -7.55 20.05
CA PHE A 411 9.90 -6.29 19.30
C PHE A 411 11.19 -5.52 19.55
N LYS A 412 11.84 -5.11 18.46
CA LYS A 412 13.01 -4.23 18.49
C LYS A 412 12.78 -3.11 17.50
N GLU A 413 12.69 -1.91 18.04
CA GLU A 413 12.58 -0.70 17.23
C GLU A 413 13.87 -0.43 16.44
N THR A 414 13.73 0.21 15.29
CA THR A 414 14.88 0.75 14.57
C THR A 414 15.34 2.05 15.23
N ASP A 415 16.60 2.46 14.99
CA ASP A 415 17.11 3.76 15.45
C ASP A 415 16.20 4.91 14.96
N LYS A 416 15.71 4.82 13.72
CA LYS A 416 14.82 5.80 13.12
C LYS A 416 13.48 5.89 13.87
N LEU A 417 12.84 4.76 14.20
CA LEU A 417 11.59 4.75 14.95
C LEU A 417 11.79 5.29 16.38
N SER A 418 12.88 4.91 17.03
CA SER A 418 13.25 5.37 18.36
C SER A 418 13.51 6.87 18.39
N GLU A 419 14.25 7.40 17.41
CA GLU A 419 14.51 8.82 17.25
C GLU A 419 13.22 9.61 17.02
N LEU A 420 12.37 9.15 16.12
CA LEU A 420 11.09 9.77 15.80
C LEU A 420 10.17 9.82 17.03
N ALA A 421 10.04 8.72 17.76
CA ALA A 421 9.26 8.65 19.00
C ALA A 421 9.79 9.59 20.07
N THR A 422 11.12 9.65 20.23
CA THR A 422 11.80 10.53 21.19
C THR A 422 11.60 12.01 20.84
N ASN A 423 11.71 12.35 19.58
CA ASN A 423 11.54 13.72 19.10
C ASN A 423 10.09 14.17 19.25
N TYR A 424 9.14 13.31 18.90
CA TYR A 424 7.72 13.61 19.11
C TYR A 424 7.38 13.86 20.58
N ALA A 425 7.94 13.07 21.50
CA ALA A 425 7.75 13.26 22.94
C ALA A 425 8.35 14.56 23.50
N LYS A 426 9.43 15.08 22.88
CA LYS A 426 10.14 16.28 23.33
C LYS A 426 9.60 17.58 22.75
N THR A 427 9.06 17.55 21.55
CA THR A 427 8.68 18.72 20.79
C THR A 427 7.20 18.71 20.45
N PHE A 428 6.46 19.64 21.08
CA PHE A 428 5.21 20.09 20.53
C PHE A 428 5.52 21.26 19.60
N THR A 429 5.61 21.01 18.31
CA THR A 429 5.65 22.08 17.32
C THR A 429 4.60 21.82 16.26
N PRO A 430 3.64 22.72 16.10
CA PRO A 430 2.69 22.68 15.00
C PRO A 430 3.28 23.19 13.67
N THR A 431 4.58 23.45 13.59
CA THR A 431 5.18 24.08 12.42
C THR A 431 5.66 23.04 11.41
N VAL A 432 5.35 23.31 10.15
CA VAL A 432 5.76 22.54 8.97
C VAL A 432 7.30 22.50 8.79
N GLU A 433 8.04 23.29 9.56
CA GLU A 433 9.51 23.43 9.45
C GLU A 433 10.30 22.37 10.23
N ASP A 434 9.69 21.69 11.20
CA ASP A 434 10.37 20.66 11.95
C ASP A 434 10.39 19.35 11.18
N GLN A 435 11.52 19.04 10.58
CA GLN A 435 11.79 17.92 9.69
C GLN A 435 11.85 16.55 10.38
N PHE A 436 11.03 16.30 11.40
CA PHE A 436 11.07 15.04 12.15
C PHE A 436 10.38 13.88 11.43
N PHE A 437 9.46 14.18 10.49
CA PHE A 437 8.73 13.19 9.76
C PHE A 437 9.20 13.11 8.31
N PRO A 438 9.18 11.91 7.70
CA PRO A 438 9.60 11.75 6.31
C PRO A 438 8.73 12.58 5.37
N ARG A 439 9.33 13.52 4.64
CA ARG A 439 8.59 14.42 3.73
C ARG A 439 8.59 13.97 2.28
N ASN A 440 9.55 13.16 1.87
CA ASN A 440 9.77 12.86 0.44
C ASN A 440 9.25 11.49 -0.01
N THR A 441 8.67 10.73 0.91
CA THR A 441 8.24 9.37 0.64
C THR A 441 6.74 9.17 0.91
N GLU A 442 6.02 10.20 0.97
CA GLU A 442 4.60 10.48 1.27
C GLU A 442 3.58 9.34 1.06
N ILE A 443 3.95 8.11 1.49
CA ILE A 443 2.97 7.04 1.65
C ILE A 443 2.08 7.37 2.86
N PHE A 444 2.69 7.84 3.97
CA PHE A 444 2.00 8.20 5.20
C PHE A 444 2.29 9.63 5.59
N ALA A 445 1.24 10.45 5.66
CA ALA A 445 1.33 11.82 6.09
C ALA A 445 1.74 11.91 7.57
N GLU A 446 2.31 13.05 7.97
CA GLU A 446 2.71 13.35 9.35
C GLU A 446 1.58 13.07 10.36
N THR A 447 0.33 13.41 10.01
CA THR A 447 -0.85 13.15 10.83
C THR A 447 -1.10 11.66 11.09
N ASN A 448 -0.80 10.77 10.12
CA ASN A 448 -0.89 9.33 10.35
C ASN A 448 0.10 8.87 11.42
N TRP A 449 1.35 9.35 11.33
CA TRP A 449 2.38 9.06 12.32
C TRP A 449 1.99 9.54 13.72
N LYS A 450 1.52 10.77 13.85
CA LYS A 450 1.09 11.34 15.12
C LYS A 450 -0.10 10.60 15.72
N LEU A 451 -1.08 10.21 14.90
CA LEU A 451 -2.21 9.39 15.33
C LEU A 451 -1.73 8.08 15.98
N TRP A 452 -0.82 7.37 15.31
CA TRP A 452 -0.33 6.10 15.82
C TRP A 452 0.62 6.25 17.01
N LEU A 453 1.50 7.25 17.04
CA LEU A 453 2.34 7.56 18.20
C LEU A 453 1.48 7.78 19.46
N GLN A 454 0.40 8.56 19.32
CA GLN A 454 -0.58 8.74 20.42
C GLN A 454 -1.26 7.42 20.81
N THR A 455 -1.68 6.65 19.82
CA THR A 455 -2.36 5.37 20.03
C THR A 455 -1.50 4.39 20.83
N VAL A 456 -0.19 4.37 20.60
CA VAL A 456 0.75 3.51 21.35
C VAL A 456 1.29 4.15 22.63
N GLY A 457 0.71 5.28 23.05
CA GLY A 457 0.97 5.91 24.34
C GLY A 457 2.12 6.90 24.38
N ILE A 458 2.72 7.27 23.22
CA ILE A 458 3.73 8.31 23.15
C ILE A 458 3.04 9.67 23.08
N LYS A 459 3.16 10.46 24.14
CA LYS A 459 2.50 11.76 24.24
C LYS A 459 3.47 12.87 23.83
N PRO A 460 2.99 13.89 23.12
CA PRO A 460 3.82 15.05 22.78
C PRO A 460 4.11 15.89 24.02
N ALA A 461 5.12 16.75 23.94
CA ALA A 461 5.36 17.78 24.95
C ALA A 461 4.10 18.67 25.10
N THR A 462 4.01 19.35 26.25
CA THR A 462 2.82 20.16 26.58
C THR A 462 2.56 21.21 25.50
N PRO A 463 1.36 21.25 24.95
CA PRO A 463 0.98 22.19 23.89
C PRO A 463 1.06 23.66 24.33
N LYS A 464 1.29 24.54 23.38
CA LYS A 464 1.33 26.01 23.62
C LYS A 464 0.00 26.68 23.32
N ILE A 465 -0.98 25.96 22.78
CA ILE A 465 -2.30 26.51 22.43
C ILE A 465 -3.28 26.26 23.58
N GLU A 466 -4.00 27.27 23.98
CA GLU A 466 -5.07 27.11 24.97
C GLU A 466 -6.19 26.19 24.46
N LYS A 467 -6.67 25.30 25.34
CA LYS A 467 -7.70 24.30 25.01
C LYS A 467 -8.91 24.90 24.27
N GLN A 468 -9.41 26.06 24.69
CA GLN A 468 -10.60 26.66 24.07
C GLN A 468 -10.30 27.13 22.63
N ASN A 469 -9.08 27.61 22.36
CA ASN A 469 -8.66 28.01 21.02
C ASN A 469 -8.55 26.78 20.12
N ALA A 470 -7.97 25.69 20.60
CA ALA A 470 -7.90 24.42 19.85
C ALA A 470 -9.31 23.90 19.49
N ILE A 471 -10.26 23.91 20.42
CA ILE A 471 -11.66 23.54 20.18
C ILE A 471 -12.29 24.41 19.10
N ASN A 472 -12.07 25.72 19.15
CA ASN A 472 -12.64 26.65 18.16
C ASN A 472 -12.07 26.42 16.76
N ILE A 473 -10.77 26.16 16.66
CA ILE A 473 -10.09 25.85 15.40
C ILE A 473 -10.67 24.56 14.80
N ILE A 474 -10.73 23.46 15.58
CA ILE A 474 -11.27 22.19 15.11
C ILE A 474 -12.73 22.33 14.65
N LYS A 475 -13.57 23.06 15.40
CA LYS A 475 -14.94 23.32 14.99
C LYS A 475 -15.02 24.09 13.68
N ALA A 476 -14.21 25.12 13.51
CA ALA A 476 -14.17 25.91 12.27
C ALA A 476 -13.73 25.04 11.08
N MET A 477 -12.74 24.18 11.27
CA MET A 477 -12.27 23.24 10.25
C MET A 477 -13.39 22.26 9.83
N HIS A 478 -14.07 21.64 10.78
CA HIS A 478 -15.19 20.73 10.52
C HIS A 478 -16.37 21.42 9.84
N GLU A 479 -16.67 22.68 10.19
CA GLU A 479 -17.74 23.46 9.53
C GLU A 479 -17.41 23.74 8.05
N VAL A 480 -16.16 24.05 7.72
CA VAL A 480 -15.71 24.27 6.34
C VAL A 480 -15.84 22.98 5.54
N GLU A 481 -15.35 21.89 6.09
CA GLU A 481 -15.41 20.57 5.45
C GLU A 481 -16.85 20.09 5.26
N HIS A 482 -17.69 20.25 6.27
CA HIS A 482 -19.10 19.86 6.19
C HIS A 482 -19.88 20.64 5.12
N LYS A 483 -19.49 21.89 4.85
CA LYS A 483 -20.07 22.68 3.75
C LYS A 483 -19.57 22.22 2.38
N GLN A 484 -18.35 21.71 2.29
CA GLN A 484 -17.74 21.23 1.05
C GLN A 484 -18.15 19.80 0.67
N SER A 485 -18.55 19.00 1.64
CA SER A 485 -18.84 17.58 1.45
C SER A 485 -20.21 17.25 2.05
N ALA A 486 -21.29 17.50 1.30
CA ALA A 486 -22.63 17.02 1.65
C ALA A 486 -22.63 15.50 1.93
N PRO A 487 -23.58 14.95 2.71
CA PRO A 487 -23.64 13.53 2.99
C PRO A 487 -23.59 12.73 1.70
N GLY A 488 -22.64 11.78 1.68
CA GLY A 488 -22.31 11.01 0.51
C GLY A 488 -23.32 9.92 0.18
N ILE A 489 -22.92 9.08 -0.69
CA ILE A 489 -23.64 7.89 -1.13
C ILE A 489 -22.93 6.64 -0.60
N THR A 490 -23.61 5.52 -0.63
CA THR A 490 -22.99 4.24 -0.29
C THR A 490 -22.05 3.76 -1.41
N ASN A 491 -21.09 2.91 -1.09
CA ASN A 491 -20.24 2.25 -2.08
C ASN A 491 -21.07 1.47 -3.13
N ARG A 492 -22.15 0.84 -2.71
CA ARG A 492 -23.08 0.14 -3.63
C ARG A 492 -23.70 1.09 -4.65
N GLN A 493 -24.08 2.29 -4.23
CA GLN A 493 -24.59 3.31 -5.15
C GLN A 493 -23.50 3.82 -6.09
N TRP A 494 -22.26 3.99 -5.60
CA TRP A 494 -21.15 4.44 -6.41
C TRP A 494 -20.75 3.39 -7.47
N SER A 495 -20.58 2.14 -7.09
CA SER A 495 -20.12 1.06 -7.97
C SER A 495 -21.15 0.64 -9.04
N ASN A 496 -22.40 1.08 -8.90
CA ASN A 496 -23.48 0.83 -9.87
C ASN A 496 -23.70 2.00 -10.85
N ARG A 497 -22.95 3.09 -10.78
CA ARG A 497 -22.95 4.20 -11.74
C ARG A 497 -22.18 3.86 -13.04
#